data_8379ee4b2c439536b5c6f494e7a5ab92
#
_entry.id   8379ee4b2c439536b5c6f494e7a5ab92
#
_cell.length_a   1.000
_cell.length_b   1.000
_cell.length_c   1.000
_cell.angle_alpha   90.00
_cell.angle_beta   90.00
_cell.angle_gamma   90.00
#
_symmetry.space_group_name_H-M   'P 1'
#
loop_
_entity.id
_entity.type
_entity.pdbx_description
1 polymer ?
#
loop_
_entity_poly.entity_id
_entity_poly.type
_entity_poly.pdbx_seq_one_letter_code
_entity_poly.pdbx_strand_id
1 'polypeptide(L)'
;MTIEKLLNKPEDQLTLAELKSLADFYSNESAKFTAYEQAVKLTLNSIYGAFGNKWFHFFNIDIAESITLQGQNAILYSEKILNKYFQEFFVKDTKIHEELNIKVKRACVKPAVIYIDTDSNYVQFQEMYESIEWLGEKLDIVTFILKLYNLRIKDYIVKSLDKYAENRNTDSFLEFELESIAYSGIWMAKKKYLQNLAWDDKLGVNERHAMLKKIKTIGYDTIQSSTPMFARKKLSEALQILFEKKPTPETLTTIVSFLKKAKKEFKLAPTDEISFNKRTNNLEKYIVDDHVEFQYGLKCPPNVKAAGFYNYLMNNNPK
;
A
#
# COMPACT_ATOMS: atom_id res chain seq x y z
N MET A 1 33.50 2.54 -21.92
CA MET A 1 32.71 3.53 -22.64
C MET A 1 31.96 4.36 -21.61
N THR A 2 31.95 5.70 -21.70
CA THR A 2 31.28 6.54 -20.70
C THR A 2 29.76 6.49 -20.92
N ILE A 3 28.98 6.56 -19.84
CA ILE A 3 27.50 6.54 -19.88
C ILE A 3 26.97 7.63 -20.82
N GLU A 4 27.59 8.82 -20.83
CA GLU A 4 27.20 9.92 -21.74
C GLU A 4 27.24 9.54 -23.24
N LYS A 5 28.18 8.70 -23.65
CA LYS A 5 28.28 8.20 -25.03
C LYS A 5 27.17 7.18 -25.33
N LEU A 6 26.74 6.42 -24.31
CA LEU A 6 25.63 5.47 -24.45
C LEU A 6 24.28 6.17 -24.53
N LEU A 7 24.07 7.26 -23.79
CA LEU A 7 22.84 8.05 -23.80
C LEU A 7 22.59 8.74 -25.17
N ASN A 8 23.65 9.05 -25.89
CA ASN A 8 23.56 9.70 -27.20
C ASN A 8 23.52 8.69 -28.39
N LYS A 9 23.55 7.37 -28.10
CA LYS A 9 23.51 6.32 -29.11
C LYS A 9 22.04 5.93 -29.38
N PRO A 10 21.62 5.79 -30.67
CA PRO A 10 20.28 5.30 -30.97
C PRO A 10 19.99 3.94 -30.33
N GLU A 11 18.75 3.72 -29.89
CA GLU A 11 18.36 2.50 -29.14
C GLU A 11 18.58 1.21 -29.97
N ASP A 12 18.33 1.28 -31.28
CA ASP A 12 18.50 0.17 -32.22
C ASP A 12 19.96 -0.24 -32.43
N GLN A 13 20.93 0.59 -32.06
CA GLN A 13 22.36 0.34 -32.15
C GLN A 13 23.01 -0.09 -30.85
N LEU A 14 22.24 -0.17 -29.75
CA LEU A 14 22.76 -0.57 -28.45
C LEU A 14 22.89 -2.09 -28.38
N THR A 15 24.03 -2.56 -27.93
CA THR A 15 24.25 -3.98 -27.63
C THR A 15 23.60 -4.35 -26.30
N LEU A 16 23.35 -5.64 -26.07
CA LEU A 16 22.78 -6.13 -24.82
C LEU A 16 23.62 -5.74 -23.58
N ALA A 17 24.94 -5.71 -23.72
CA ALA A 17 25.84 -5.29 -22.62
C ALA A 17 25.71 -3.79 -22.32
N GLU A 18 25.57 -2.95 -23.37
CA GLU A 18 25.36 -1.51 -23.24
C GLU A 18 23.98 -1.20 -22.62
N LEU A 19 22.94 -1.93 -23.04
CA LEU A 19 21.60 -1.82 -22.43
C LEU A 19 21.60 -2.18 -20.95
N LYS A 20 22.31 -3.25 -20.55
CA LYS A 20 22.49 -3.60 -19.14
C LYS A 20 23.21 -2.50 -18.37
N SER A 21 24.28 -1.93 -18.93
CA SER A 21 25.01 -0.83 -18.29
C SER A 21 24.15 0.41 -18.11
N LEU A 22 23.28 0.73 -19.06
CA LEU A 22 22.30 1.82 -18.94
C LEU A 22 21.23 1.50 -17.89
N ALA A 23 20.71 0.28 -17.86
CA ALA A 23 19.73 -0.16 -16.86
C ALA A 23 20.30 -0.07 -15.44
N ASP A 24 21.54 -0.53 -15.22
CA ASP A 24 22.22 -0.43 -13.95
C ASP A 24 22.47 1.03 -13.54
N PHE A 25 22.85 1.88 -14.48
CA PHE A 25 23.01 3.32 -14.25
C PHE A 25 21.70 3.96 -13.80
N TYR A 26 20.61 3.77 -14.56
CA TYR A 26 19.31 4.33 -14.19
C TYR A 26 18.75 3.76 -12.89
N SER A 27 18.99 2.49 -12.63
CA SER A 27 18.62 1.85 -11.35
C SER A 27 19.35 2.52 -10.18
N ASN A 28 20.65 2.78 -10.31
CA ASN A 28 21.44 3.44 -9.28
C ASN A 28 21.03 4.92 -9.08
N GLU A 29 20.80 5.66 -10.17
CA GLU A 29 20.31 7.04 -10.07
C GLU A 29 18.91 7.10 -9.45
N SER A 30 18.01 6.21 -9.85
CA SER A 30 16.68 6.09 -9.23
C SER A 30 16.76 5.79 -7.72
N ALA A 31 17.62 4.85 -7.32
CA ALA A 31 17.85 4.54 -5.91
C ALA A 31 18.40 5.73 -5.13
N LYS A 32 19.30 6.52 -5.74
CA LYS A 32 19.88 7.74 -5.16
C LYS A 32 18.80 8.81 -4.95
N PHE A 33 17.97 9.09 -5.96
CA PHE A 33 16.87 10.05 -5.83
C PHE A 33 15.83 9.58 -4.81
N THR A 34 15.50 8.30 -4.77
CA THR A 34 14.63 7.72 -3.75
C THR A 34 15.21 7.93 -2.34
N ALA A 35 16.52 7.77 -2.17
CA ALA A 35 17.18 8.02 -0.88
C ALA A 35 17.10 9.51 -0.47
N TYR A 36 17.27 10.44 -1.41
CA TYR A 36 17.09 11.87 -1.15
C TYR A 36 15.66 12.22 -0.77
N GLU A 37 14.68 11.71 -1.51
CA GLU A 37 13.25 11.89 -1.20
C GLU A 37 12.93 11.40 0.22
N GLN A 38 13.39 10.19 0.57
CA GLN A 38 13.21 9.64 1.91
C GLN A 38 13.89 10.49 2.99
N ALA A 39 15.07 11.01 2.75
CA ALA A 39 15.78 11.87 3.70
C ALA A 39 15.01 13.18 3.94
N VAL A 40 14.51 13.82 2.88
CA VAL A 40 13.67 15.04 2.97
C VAL A 40 12.37 14.73 3.72
N LYS A 41 11.68 13.65 3.36
CA LYS A 41 10.45 13.20 4.03
C LYS A 41 10.65 12.95 5.53
N LEU A 42 11.74 12.27 5.91
CA LEU A 42 12.08 12.04 7.31
C LEU A 42 12.37 13.36 8.04
N THR A 43 13.08 14.30 7.41
CA THR A 43 13.37 15.61 7.98
C THR A 43 12.10 16.40 8.24
N LEU A 44 11.18 16.48 7.26
CA LEU A 44 9.90 17.18 7.41
C LEU A 44 9.03 16.56 8.52
N ASN A 45 8.94 15.24 8.57
CA ASN A 45 8.21 14.54 9.62
C ASN A 45 8.84 14.75 11.01
N SER A 46 10.17 14.86 11.07
CA SER A 46 10.91 15.12 12.32
C SER A 46 10.64 16.53 12.84
N ILE A 47 10.52 17.52 11.97
CA ILE A 47 10.17 18.93 12.35
C ILE A 47 8.83 18.96 13.06
N TYR A 48 7.79 18.31 12.49
CA TYR A 48 6.49 18.20 13.15
C TYR A 48 6.61 17.55 14.53
N GLY A 49 7.32 16.40 14.62
CA GLY A 49 7.55 15.69 15.87
C GLY A 49 8.32 16.53 16.90
N ALA A 50 9.27 17.35 16.44
CA ALA A 50 10.04 18.24 17.29
C ALA A 50 9.16 19.32 17.94
N PHE A 51 8.25 19.96 17.20
CA PHE A 51 7.30 20.92 17.76
C PHE A 51 6.41 20.33 18.85
N GLY A 52 6.05 19.06 18.75
CA GLY A 52 5.28 18.33 19.75
C GLY A 52 6.10 17.80 20.95
N ASN A 53 7.42 17.91 20.91
CA ASN A 53 8.30 17.41 21.95
C ASN A 53 8.69 18.49 22.96
N LYS A 54 8.18 18.36 24.19
CA LYS A 54 8.44 19.33 25.29
C LYS A 54 9.91 19.58 25.63
N TRP A 55 10.82 18.71 25.21
CA TRP A 55 12.26 18.84 25.43
C TRP A 55 13.00 19.51 24.26
N PHE A 56 12.25 19.81 23.17
CA PHE A 56 12.82 20.51 22.03
C PHE A 56 12.84 22.03 22.27
N HIS A 57 13.93 22.70 21.90
CA HIS A 57 14.12 24.13 22.15
C HIS A 57 13.00 25.01 21.57
N PHE A 58 12.47 24.64 20.41
CA PHE A 58 11.34 25.34 19.75
C PHE A 58 10.00 24.62 19.96
N PHE A 59 9.84 23.93 21.13
CA PHE A 59 8.55 23.30 21.45
C PHE A 59 7.40 24.29 21.36
N ASN A 60 6.39 23.94 20.59
CA ASN A 60 5.14 24.68 20.46
C ASN A 60 4.00 23.74 20.10
N ILE A 61 3.18 23.42 21.08
CA ILE A 61 2.09 22.47 20.92
C ILE A 61 1.01 23.00 19.96
N ASP A 62 0.77 24.32 19.94
CA ASP A 62 -0.25 24.93 19.09
C ASP A 62 0.12 24.80 17.61
N ILE A 63 1.41 24.92 17.27
CA ILE A 63 1.91 24.66 15.91
C ILE A 63 1.72 23.21 15.55
N ALA A 64 2.10 22.27 16.42
CA ALA A 64 1.95 20.85 16.17
C ALA A 64 0.47 20.47 15.98
N GLU A 65 -0.43 21.00 16.81
CA GLU A 65 -1.87 20.79 16.67
C GLU A 65 -2.40 21.40 15.38
N SER A 66 -1.99 22.62 15.04
CA SER A 66 -2.41 23.30 13.80
C SER A 66 -2.04 22.52 12.55
N ILE A 67 -0.85 21.91 12.50
CA ILE A 67 -0.41 21.06 11.37
C ILE A 67 -1.35 19.86 11.21
N THR A 68 -1.70 19.19 12.31
CA THR A 68 -2.59 18.02 12.25
C THR A 68 -4.01 18.37 11.87
N LEU A 69 -4.54 19.48 12.42
CA LEU A 69 -5.87 19.98 12.09
C LEU A 69 -5.96 20.42 10.62
N GLN A 70 -4.92 21.05 10.11
CA GLN A 70 -4.86 21.42 8.69
C GLN A 70 -4.86 20.19 7.78
N GLY A 71 -4.11 19.15 8.12
CA GLY A 71 -4.14 17.87 7.41
C GLY A 71 -5.52 17.22 7.42
N GLN A 72 -6.20 17.20 8.57
CA GLN A 72 -7.58 16.71 8.67
C GLN A 72 -8.55 17.53 7.82
N ASN A 73 -8.45 18.84 7.84
CA ASN A 73 -9.29 19.72 7.02
C ASN A 73 -9.05 19.48 5.51
N ALA A 74 -7.80 19.31 5.10
CA ALA A 74 -7.45 19.05 3.71
C ALA A 74 -8.05 17.72 3.20
N ILE A 75 -7.92 16.64 3.97
CA ILE A 75 -8.46 15.34 3.56
C ILE A 75 -9.99 15.30 3.55
N LEU A 76 -10.65 15.95 4.49
CA LEU A 76 -12.11 16.09 4.50
C LEU A 76 -12.60 16.98 3.36
N TYR A 77 -11.85 18.01 2.99
CA TYR A 77 -12.16 18.80 1.81
C TYR A 77 -12.03 18.00 0.53
N SER A 78 -10.97 17.20 0.39
CA SER A 78 -10.79 16.33 -0.77
C SER A 78 -11.88 15.27 -0.88
N GLU A 79 -12.35 14.68 0.21
CA GLU A 79 -13.53 13.83 0.24
C GLU A 79 -14.76 14.53 -0.33
N LYS A 80 -15.03 15.74 0.16
CA LYS A 80 -16.19 16.53 -0.26
C LYS A 80 -16.17 16.84 -1.75
N ILE A 81 -15.04 17.27 -2.30
CA ILE A 81 -14.93 17.60 -3.72
C ILE A 81 -15.05 16.36 -4.60
N LEU A 82 -14.47 15.22 -4.20
CA LEU A 82 -14.59 13.96 -4.91
C LEU A 82 -16.05 13.47 -4.94
N ASN A 83 -16.71 13.44 -3.79
CA ASN A 83 -18.13 13.08 -3.73
C ASN A 83 -18.99 13.99 -4.62
N LYS A 84 -18.74 15.31 -4.58
CA LYS A 84 -19.43 16.28 -5.41
C LYS A 84 -19.19 16.05 -6.90
N TYR A 85 -17.96 15.70 -7.31
CA TYR A 85 -17.66 15.39 -8.70
C TYR A 85 -18.54 14.23 -9.21
N PHE A 86 -18.58 13.11 -8.49
CA PHE A 86 -19.32 11.93 -8.90
C PHE A 86 -20.85 12.10 -8.82
N GLN A 87 -21.34 12.83 -7.84
CA GLN A 87 -22.78 13.01 -7.64
C GLN A 87 -23.38 14.12 -8.51
N GLU A 88 -22.63 15.18 -8.82
CA GLU A 88 -23.19 16.37 -9.47
C GLU A 88 -22.56 16.69 -10.82
N PHE A 89 -21.23 16.55 -10.94
CA PHE A 89 -20.52 17.05 -12.12
C PHE A 89 -20.34 16.00 -13.20
N PHE A 90 -20.01 14.77 -12.85
CA PHE A 90 -19.78 13.72 -13.83
C PHE A 90 -20.97 13.53 -14.80
N VAL A 91 -22.20 13.57 -14.29
CA VAL A 91 -23.41 13.43 -15.13
C VAL A 91 -23.58 14.56 -16.14
N LYS A 92 -22.97 15.74 -15.89
CA LYS A 92 -23.08 16.95 -16.71
C LYS A 92 -21.82 17.20 -17.57
N ASP A 93 -20.77 16.42 -17.39
CA ASP A 93 -19.49 16.60 -18.08
C ASP A 93 -19.53 15.98 -19.49
N THR A 94 -20.23 16.66 -20.40
CA THR A 94 -20.40 16.19 -21.79
C THR A 94 -19.08 15.97 -22.51
N LYS A 95 -18.05 16.76 -22.20
CA LYS A 95 -16.73 16.63 -22.84
C LYS A 95 -16.10 15.28 -22.52
N ILE A 96 -16.10 14.86 -21.26
CA ILE A 96 -15.54 13.54 -20.88
C ILE A 96 -16.41 12.40 -21.42
N HIS A 97 -17.73 12.62 -21.56
CA HIS A 97 -18.60 11.62 -22.16
C HIS A 97 -18.28 11.40 -23.63
N GLU A 98 -18.00 12.46 -24.37
CA GLU A 98 -17.58 12.39 -25.77
C GLU A 98 -16.21 11.72 -25.91
N GLU A 99 -15.22 12.12 -25.08
CA GLU A 99 -13.87 11.56 -25.10
C GLU A 99 -13.81 10.07 -24.76
N LEU A 100 -14.68 9.61 -23.83
CA LEU A 100 -14.79 8.21 -23.46
C LEU A 100 -15.81 7.42 -24.29
N ASN A 101 -16.52 8.09 -25.21
CA ASN A 101 -17.60 7.53 -26.03
C ASN A 101 -18.66 6.81 -25.17
N ILE A 102 -19.20 7.55 -24.20
CA ILE A 102 -20.15 7.04 -23.22
C ILE A 102 -21.38 7.95 -23.11
N LYS A 103 -22.47 7.37 -22.60
CA LYS A 103 -23.64 8.11 -22.15
C LYS A 103 -23.92 7.77 -20.69
N VAL A 104 -24.05 8.77 -19.84
CA VAL A 104 -24.37 8.58 -18.42
C VAL A 104 -25.89 8.57 -18.24
N LYS A 105 -26.43 7.48 -17.70
CA LYS A 105 -27.87 7.26 -17.52
C LYS A 105 -28.42 7.95 -16.27
N ARG A 106 -27.61 8.05 -15.22
CA ARG A 106 -28.01 8.62 -13.93
C ARG A 106 -26.80 9.11 -13.15
N ALA A 107 -27.01 10.06 -12.26
CA ALA A 107 -25.99 10.50 -11.30
C ALA A 107 -25.74 9.39 -10.24
N CYS A 108 -24.55 9.41 -9.64
CA CYS A 108 -24.28 8.59 -8.48
C CYS A 108 -25.07 9.12 -7.28
N VAL A 109 -25.74 8.24 -6.56
CA VAL A 109 -26.54 8.58 -5.37
C VAL A 109 -25.69 8.46 -4.10
N LYS A 110 -24.86 7.42 -4.03
CA LYS A 110 -24.02 7.14 -2.88
C LYS A 110 -22.73 7.99 -2.92
N PRO A 111 -22.15 8.34 -1.76
CA PRO A 111 -20.82 8.90 -1.71
C PRO A 111 -19.83 7.95 -2.39
N ALA A 112 -18.96 8.51 -3.25
CA ALA A 112 -17.94 7.73 -3.93
C ALA A 112 -16.75 7.41 -2.99
N VAL A 113 -16.41 8.33 -2.08
CA VAL A 113 -15.40 8.08 -1.05
C VAL A 113 -15.98 7.21 0.04
N ILE A 114 -15.45 6.00 0.19
CA ILE A 114 -15.95 4.97 1.13
C ILE A 114 -15.09 4.83 2.39
N TYR A 115 -13.84 5.30 2.33
CA TYR A 115 -12.91 5.22 3.45
C TYR A 115 -11.81 6.27 3.33
N ILE A 116 -11.35 6.78 4.45
CA ILE A 116 -10.24 7.74 4.56
C ILE A 116 -9.23 7.19 5.55
N ASP A 117 -7.95 7.21 5.20
CA ASP A 117 -6.87 6.87 6.11
C ASP A 117 -5.77 7.93 6.04
N THR A 118 -5.69 8.76 7.07
CA THR A 118 -4.68 9.79 7.30
C THR A 118 -4.61 10.83 6.17
N ASP A 119 -4.07 10.47 5.00
CA ASP A 119 -3.80 11.30 3.82
C ASP A 119 -4.36 10.69 2.53
N SER A 120 -5.09 9.59 2.62
CA SER A 120 -5.59 8.85 1.46
C SER A 120 -7.11 8.75 1.44
N ASN A 121 -7.71 8.98 0.27
CA ASN A 121 -9.11 8.73 -0.02
C ASN A 121 -9.28 7.43 -0.82
N TYR A 122 -10.21 6.58 -0.39
CA TYR A 122 -10.57 5.35 -1.10
C TYR A 122 -11.89 5.56 -1.82
N VAL A 123 -11.83 5.56 -3.14
CA VAL A 123 -12.96 5.91 -4.02
C VAL A 123 -13.52 4.66 -4.65
N GLN A 124 -14.85 4.46 -4.55
CA GLN A 124 -15.58 3.38 -5.20
C GLN A 124 -16.13 3.86 -6.55
N PHE A 125 -15.76 3.17 -7.62
CA PHE A 125 -16.19 3.49 -8.98
C PHE A 125 -17.37 2.64 -9.49
N GLN A 126 -17.81 1.65 -8.72
CA GLN A 126 -18.79 0.68 -9.20
C GLN A 126 -20.11 1.33 -9.64
N GLU A 127 -20.71 2.18 -8.78
CA GLU A 127 -21.99 2.81 -9.10
C GLU A 127 -21.89 3.68 -10.35
N MET A 128 -20.79 4.42 -10.50
CA MET A 128 -20.53 5.24 -11.67
C MET A 128 -20.38 4.37 -12.93
N TYR A 129 -19.54 3.34 -12.88
CA TYR A 129 -19.33 2.44 -14.01
C TYR A 129 -20.60 1.70 -14.45
N GLU A 130 -21.46 1.34 -13.51
CA GLU A 130 -22.78 0.74 -13.77
C GLU A 130 -23.79 1.74 -14.35
N SER A 131 -23.63 3.04 -14.09
CA SER A 131 -24.48 4.10 -14.62
C SER A 131 -24.20 4.46 -16.08
N ILE A 132 -23.14 3.91 -16.67
CA ILE A 132 -22.67 4.21 -18.02
C ILE A 132 -23.31 3.29 -19.04
N GLU A 133 -23.72 3.87 -20.17
CA GLU A 133 -23.99 3.19 -21.42
C GLU A 133 -22.83 3.45 -22.39
N TRP A 134 -22.20 2.38 -22.86
CA TRP A 134 -21.10 2.46 -23.80
C TRP A 134 -21.66 2.63 -25.22
N LEU A 135 -21.21 3.70 -25.90
CA LEU A 135 -21.61 3.96 -27.30
C LEU A 135 -20.67 3.30 -28.30
N GLY A 136 -19.51 2.82 -27.84
CA GLY A 136 -18.50 2.09 -28.56
C GLY A 136 -17.97 0.88 -27.81
N GLU A 137 -16.70 0.57 -27.97
CA GLU A 137 -16.04 -0.52 -27.26
C GLU A 137 -16.03 -0.26 -25.76
N LYS A 138 -16.47 -1.25 -24.99
CA LYS A 138 -16.49 -1.18 -23.54
C LYS A 138 -15.07 -1.32 -22.99
N LEU A 139 -14.56 -0.28 -22.33
CA LEU A 139 -13.29 -0.32 -21.64
C LEU A 139 -13.37 -1.22 -20.41
N ASP A 140 -12.28 -1.90 -20.09
CA ASP A 140 -12.15 -2.51 -18.77
C ASP A 140 -12.08 -1.44 -17.67
N ILE A 141 -12.43 -1.83 -16.44
CA ILE A 141 -12.59 -0.87 -15.33
C ILE A 141 -11.29 -0.14 -15.00
N VAL A 142 -10.14 -0.78 -15.13
CA VAL A 142 -8.83 -0.17 -14.83
C VAL A 142 -8.50 0.89 -15.87
N THR A 143 -8.59 0.55 -17.15
CA THR A 143 -8.39 1.49 -18.26
C THR A 143 -9.35 2.66 -18.19
N PHE A 144 -10.62 2.40 -17.86
CA PHE A 144 -11.60 3.44 -17.67
C PHE A 144 -11.23 4.41 -16.55
N ILE A 145 -10.86 3.90 -15.37
CA ILE A 145 -10.47 4.74 -14.22
C ILE A 145 -9.22 5.57 -14.55
N LEU A 146 -8.21 4.96 -15.20
CA LEU A 146 -6.98 5.66 -15.59
C LEU A 146 -7.27 6.79 -16.58
N LYS A 147 -8.09 6.53 -17.59
CA LYS A 147 -8.49 7.58 -18.56
C LYS A 147 -9.26 8.69 -17.87
N LEU A 148 -10.27 8.37 -17.08
CA LEU A 148 -11.08 9.35 -16.36
C LEU A 148 -10.23 10.19 -15.41
N TYR A 149 -9.31 9.56 -14.67
CA TYR A 149 -8.38 10.25 -13.79
C TYR A 149 -7.52 11.25 -14.55
N ASN A 150 -6.85 10.80 -15.60
CA ASN A 150 -5.93 11.64 -16.37
C ASN A 150 -6.63 12.76 -17.14
N LEU A 151 -7.82 12.50 -17.68
CA LEU A 151 -8.56 13.47 -18.49
C LEU A 151 -9.32 14.49 -17.64
N ARG A 152 -9.67 14.16 -16.40
CA ARG A 152 -10.58 15.01 -15.60
C ARG A 152 -10.29 15.09 -14.11
N ILE A 153 -10.22 13.96 -13.43
CA ILE A 153 -10.21 13.97 -11.95
C ILE A 153 -8.96 14.68 -11.44
N LYS A 154 -7.80 14.45 -12.04
CA LYS A 154 -6.54 15.10 -11.65
C LYS A 154 -6.66 16.62 -11.69
N ASP A 155 -7.06 17.17 -12.82
CA ASP A 155 -7.23 18.63 -13.00
C ASP A 155 -8.30 19.21 -12.08
N TYR A 156 -9.39 18.47 -11.87
CA TYR A 156 -10.46 18.90 -10.97
C TYR A 156 -9.98 18.98 -9.52
N ILE A 157 -9.20 18.01 -9.06
CA ILE A 157 -8.60 18.02 -7.72
C ILE A 157 -7.65 19.20 -7.58
N VAL A 158 -6.70 19.38 -8.50
CA VAL A 158 -5.73 20.49 -8.47
C VAL A 158 -6.45 21.83 -8.35
N LYS A 159 -7.36 22.15 -9.27
CA LYS A 159 -8.12 23.41 -9.26
C LYS A 159 -8.94 23.60 -7.98
N SER A 160 -9.44 22.52 -7.41
CA SER A 160 -10.20 22.59 -6.16
C SER A 160 -9.31 22.85 -4.96
N LEU A 161 -8.09 22.29 -4.93
CA LEU A 161 -7.11 22.54 -3.89
C LEU A 161 -6.52 23.96 -3.98
N ASP A 162 -6.27 24.45 -5.19
CA ASP A 162 -5.87 25.83 -5.40
C ASP A 162 -6.91 26.81 -4.82
N LYS A 163 -8.18 26.59 -5.13
CA LYS A 163 -9.27 27.39 -4.55
C LYS A 163 -9.38 27.23 -3.03
N TYR A 164 -9.06 26.05 -2.50
CA TYR A 164 -9.02 25.83 -1.05
C TYR A 164 -7.92 26.67 -0.38
N ALA A 165 -6.75 26.78 -1.02
CA ALA A 165 -5.63 27.57 -0.55
C ALA A 165 -5.91 29.07 -0.70
N GLU A 166 -6.41 29.53 -1.86
CA GLU A 166 -6.81 30.92 -2.11
C GLU A 166 -7.79 31.46 -1.05
N ASN A 167 -8.79 30.66 -0.67
CA ASN A 167 -9.75 31.02 0.38
C ASN A 167 -9.11 31.16 1.77
N ARG A 168 -7.85 30.78 1.92
CA ARG A 168 -7.06 30.91 3.16
C ARG A 168 -5.89 31.87 3.04
N ASN A 169 -5.82 32.60 1.91
CA ASN A 169 -4.73 33.52 1.57
C ASN A 169 -3.35 32.85 1.65
N THR A 170 -3.23 31.62 1.10
CA THR A 170 -2.00 30.83 1.07
C THR A 170 -1.83 30.17 -0.29
N ASP A 171 -0.61 29.79 -0.63
CA ASP A 171 -0.31 29.01 -1.81
C ASP A 171 -0.72 27.53 -1.62
N SER A 172 -1.06 26.86 -2.72
CA SER A 172 -1.37 25.43 -2.74
C SER A 172 -0.10 24.60 -2.88
N PHE A 173 0.17 23.76 -1.86
CA PHE A 173 1.27 22.78 -1.88
C PHE A 173 0.73 21.35 -1.73
N LEU A 174 -0.60 21.19 -1.79
CA LEU A 174 -1.23 19.90 -1.63
C LEU A 174 -1.37 19.22 -3.00
N GLU A 175 -0.85 18.00 -3.09
CA GLU A 175 -0.97 17.15 -4.25
C GLU A 175 -1.67 15.84 -3.87
N PHE A 176 -2.59 15.40 -4.72
CA PHE A 176 -3.24 14.08 -4.62
C PHE A 176 -3.01 13.33 -5.91
N GLU A 177 -2.41 12.17 -5.78
CA GLU A 177 -2.11 11.28 -6.89
C GLU A 177 -2.88 9.97 -6.80
N LEU A 178 -3.07 9.33 -7.94
CA LEU A 178 -3.65 7.98 -8.00
C LEU A 178 -2.54 6.96 -7.72
N GLU A 179 -2.52 6.42 -6.50
CA GLU A 179 -1.51 5.43 -6.09
C GLU A 179 -1.78 4.03 -6.63
N SER A 180 -3.04 3.59 -6.56
CA SER A 180 -3.40 2.21 -6.93
C SER A 180 -4.88 2.08 -7.27
N ILE A 181 -5.20 1.07 -8.07
CA ILE A 181 -6.56 0.64 -8.38
C ILE A 181 -6.72 -0.80 -7.92
N ALA A 182 -7.81 -1.10 -7.24
CA ALA A 182 -8.17 -2.44 -6.80
C ALA A 182 -9.46 -2.91 -7.46
N TYR A 183 -9.53 -4.17 -7.87
CA TYR A 183 -10.79 -4.78 -8.33
C TYR A 183 -11.82 -4.90 -7.20
N SER A 184 -11.34 -5.12 -5.98
CA SER A 184 -12.17 -5.25 -4.79
C SER A 184 -11.36 -4.96 -3.54
N GLY A 185 -12.05 -4.60 -2.45
CA GLY A 185 -11.43 -4.38 -1.17
C GLY A 185 -12.39 -4.66 -0.02
N ILE A 186 -11.85 -4.90 1.15
CA ILE A 186 -12.57 -5.13 2.39
C ILE A 186 -12.00 -4.21 3.46
N TRP A 187 -12.82 -3.31 3.99
CA TRP A 187 -12.47 -2.40 5.09
C TRP A 187 -13.23 -2.83 6.33
N MET A 188 -12.53 -3.38 7.32
CA MET A 188 -13.16 -3.92 8.52
C MET A 188 -13.10 -2.98 9.71
N ALA A 189 -12.05 -2.18 9.81
CA ALA A 189 -11.87 -1.22 10.88
C ALA A 189 -10.82 -0.17 10.49
N LYS A 190 -10.64 0.85 11.32
CA LYS A 190 -9.59 1.86 11.14
C LYS A 190 -8.22 1.17 11.03
N LYS A 191 -7.50 1.46 9.93
CA LYS A 191 -6.19 0.86 9.61
C LYS A 191 -6.19 -0.67 9.52
N LYS A 192 -7.35 -1.27 9.17
CA LYS A 192 -7.47 -2.72 8.91
C LYS A 192 -8.27 -2.94 7.63
N TYR A 193 -7.57 -3.12 6.54
CA TYR A 193 -8.18 -3.33 5.22
C TYR A 193 -7.32 -4.18 4.30
N LEU A 194 -8.00 -4.75 3.32
CA LEU A 194 -7.45 -5.65 2.31
C LEU A 194 -7.87 -5.13 0.92
N GLN A 195 -6.96 -5.15 -0.04
CA GLN A 195 -7.23 -4.74 -1.42
C GLN A 195 -6.65 -5.76 -2.39
N ASN A 196 -7.46 -6.20 -3.33
CA ASN A 196 -7.03 -6.99 -4.49
C ASN A 196 -6.58 -6.03 -5.59
N LEU A 197 -5.28 -5.71 -5.64
CA LEU A 197 -4.74 -4.72 -6.55
C LEU A 197 -4.86 -5.16 -8.00
N ALA A 198 -5.33 -4.22 -8.84
CA ALA A 198 -5.39 -4.33 -10.28
C ALA A 198 -4.29 -3.52 -10.97
N TRP A 199 -3.91 -2.40 -10.38
CA TRP A 199 -2.87 -1.49 -10.86
C TRP A 199 -2.21 -0.77 -9.69
N ASP A 200 -0.92 -0.48 -9.82
CA ASP A 200 -0.11 0.25 -8.82
C ASP A 200 0.88 1.14 -9.59
N ASP A 201 0.95 2.42 -9.24
CA ASP A 201 1.81 3.41 -9.89
C ASP A 201 3.29 3.01 -9.87
N LYS A 202 3.75 2.38 -8.81
CA LYS A 202 5.15 1.96 -8.62
C LYS A 202 5.60 0.82 -9.53
N LEU A 203 4.65 0.12 -10.18
CA LEU A 203 4.96 -1.01 -11.06
C LEU A 203 5.15 -0.65 -12.53
N GLY A 204 5.02 0.64 -12.88
CA GLY A 204 5.26 1.15 -14.22
C GLY A 204 4.21 0.78 -15.28
N VAL A 205 4.34 1.41 -16.44
CA VAL A 205 3.35 1.41 -17.54
C VAL A 205 3.19 0.05 -18.21
N ASN A 206 4.23 -0.78 -18.23
CA ASN A 206 4.29 -2.03 -19.00
C ASN A 206 3.74 -3.26 -18.24
N GLU A 207 3.54 -3.17 -16.94
CA GLU A 207 2.99 -4.24 -16.12
C GLU A 207 1.48 -4.13 -15.88
N ARG A 208 0.81 -3.19 -16.59
CA ARG A 208 -0.62 -2.88 -16.45
C ARG A 208 -1.56 -4.06 -16.69
N HIS A 209 -1.12 -5.07 -17.42
CA HIS A 209 -1.93 -6.25 -17.77
C HIS A 209 -1.46 -7.54 -17.11
N ALA A 210 -0.31 -7.56 -16.48
CA ALA A 210 -0.02 -8.63 -15.55
C ALA A 210 -1.04 -8.48 -14.43
N MET A 211 -2.05 -9.33 -14.39
CA MET A 211 -2.96 -9.44 -13.25
C MET A 211 -2.08 -9.54 -12.01
N LEU A 212 -1.89 -8.41 -11.34
CA LEU A 212 -1.22 -8.37 -10.07
C LEU A 212 -2.09 -9.17 -9.11
N LYS A 213 -1.82 -10.47 -8.98
CA LYS A 213 -2.40 -11.29 -7.92
C LYS A 213 -1.83 -10.87 -6.56
N LYS A 214 -1.75 -9.54 -6.36
CA LYS A 214 -1.16 -8.94 -5.17
C LYS A 214 -2.26 -8.42 -4.27
N ILE A 215 -2.41 -9.06 -3.14
CA ILE A 215 -3.29 -8.57 -2.08
C ILE A 215 -2.49 -7.61 -1.20
N LYS A 216 -2.83 -6.32 -1.26
CA LYS A 216 -2.32 -5.30 -0.32
C LYS A 216 -3.08 -5.48 1.00
N THR A 217 -2.34 -5.71 2.06
CA THR A 217 -2.90 -6.00 3.38
C THR A 217 -2.38 -4.98 4.38
N ILE A 218 -3.25 -4.31 5.11
CA ILE A 218 -2.89 -3.35 6.16
C ILE A 218 -3.53 -3.78 7.49
N GLY A 219 -2.71 -3.81 8.53
CA GLY A 219 -3.15 -4.05 9.91
C GLY A 219 -3.57 -5.49 10.24
N TYR A 220 -3.26 -6.47 9.39
CA TYR A 220 -3.58 -7.88 9.60
C TYR A 220 -2.36 -8.74 9.94
N ASP A 221 -2.60 -9.86 10.58
CA ASP A 221 -1.59 -10.81 11.04
C ASP A 221 -0.83 -11.47 9.88
N THR A 222 -1.36 -11.43 8.66
CA THR A 222 -0.68 -11.94 7.46
C THR A 222 0.65 -11.27 7.16
N ILE A 223 0.84 -10.03 7.63
CA ILE A 223 2.05 -9.23 7.40
C ILE A 223 2.88 -9.01 8.67
N GLN A 224 2.33 -9.31 9.84
CA GLN A 224 3.04 -9.10 11.10
C GLN A 224 4.17 -10.12 11.26
N SER A 225 5.39 -9.63 11.50
CA SER A 225 6.55 -10.49 11.71
C SER A 225 6.42 -11.41 12.95
N SER A 226 5.62 -11.01 13.94
CA SER A 226 5.30 -11.80 15.13
C SER A 226 4.40 -13.01 14.84
N THR A 227 3.66 -13.02 13.73
CA THR A 227 2.82 -14.15 13.35
C THR A 227 3.69 -15.27 12.78
N PRO A 228 3.53 -16.54 13.19
CA PRO A 228 4.25 -17.67 12.65
C PRO A 228 4.18 -17.76 11.13
N MET A 229 5.28 -18.18 10.49
CA MET A 229 5.39 -18.23 9.03
C MET A 229 4.31 -19.11 8.40
N PHE A 230 4.04 -20.28 8.99
CA PHE A 230 2.96 -21.17 8.57
C PHE A 230 1.60 -20.45 8.56
N ALA A 231 1.26 -19.75 9.65
CA ALA A 231 -0.01 -19.04 9.75
C ALA A 231 -0.13 -17.93 8.72
N ARG A 232 0.94 -17.13 8.51
CA ARG A 232 0.97 -16.08 7.48
C ARG A 232 0.72 -16.66 6.09
N LYS A 233 1.40 -17.75 5.73
CA LYS A 233 1.23 -18.43 4.44
C LYS A 233 -0.21 -18.92 4.25
N LYS A 234 -0.77 -19.62 5.24
CA LYS A 234 -2.14 -20.15 5.17
C LYS A 234 -3.20 -19.05 5.14
N LEU A 235 -3.02 -17.96 5.88
CA LEU A 235 -3.91 -16.81 5.80
C LEU A 235 -3.85 -16.13 4.43
N SER A 236 -2.66 -15.99 3.86
CA SER A 236 -2.50 -15.44 2.50
C SER A 236 -3.18 -16.32 1.44
N GLU A 237 -3.04 -17.65 1.53
CA GLU A 237 -3.73 -18.61 0.64
C GLU A 237 -5.28 -18.48 0.79
N ALA A 238 -5.78 -18.34 2.02
CA ALA A 238 -7.22 -18.15 2.27
C ALA A 238 -7.74 -16.83 1.68
N LEU A 239 -6.95 -15.75 1.78
CA LEU A 239 -7.30 -14.47 1.16
C LEU A 239 -7.31 -14.54 -0.36
N GLN A 240 -6.41 -15.28 -0.98
CA GLN A 240 -6.44 -15.52 -2.42
C GLN A 240 -7.75 -16.21 -2.85
N ILE A 241 -8.15 -17.25 -2.13
CA ILE A 241 -9.44 -17.93 -2.38
C ILE A 241 -10.61 -16.94 -2.26
N LEU A 242 -10.57 -16.05 -1.27
CA LEU A 242 -11.63 -15.05 -1.05
C LEU A 242 -11.73 -14.04 -2.20
N PHE A 243 -10.60 -13.58 -2.73
CA PHE A 243 -10.58 -12.58 -3.79
C PHE A 243 -10.69 -13.14 -5.21
N GLU A 244 -10.30 -14.40 -5.43
CA GLU A 244 -10.46 -15.07 -6.74
C GLU A 244 -11.92 -15.44 -7.03
N LYS A 245 -12.70 -15.70 -5.99
CA LYS A 245 -14.11 -16.11 -6.10
C LYS A 245 -15.02 -14.99 -5.60
N LYS A 246 -16.22 -14.90 -6.16
CA LYS A 246 -17.23 -14.01 -5.60
C LYS A 246 -17.59 -14.46 -4.17
N PRO A 247 -17.91 -13.52 -3.25
CA PRO A 247 -18.27 -13.84 -1.88
C PRO A 247 -19.65 -14.52 -1.83
N THR A 248 -19.69 -15.82 -2.11
CA THR A 248 -20.88 -16.66 -2.05
C THR A 248 -20.81 -17.60 -0.84
N PRO A 249 -21.92 -18.19 -0.39
CA PRO A 249 -21.92 -19.21 0.67
C PRO A 249 -20.98 -20.38 0.38
N GLU A 250 -20.84 -20.79 -0.90
CA GLU A 250 -19.94 -21.85 -1.33
C GLU A 250 -18.48 -21.44 -1.14
N THR A 251 -18.13 -20.20 -1.44
CA THR A 251 -16.79 -19.66 -1.20
C THR A 251 -16.45 -19.66 0.28
N LEU A 252 -17.37 -19.24 1.15
CA LEU A 252 -17.20 -19.30 2.60
C LEU A 252 -17.00 -20.73 3.09
N THR A 253 -17.79 -21.68 2.60
CA THR A 253 -17.65 -23.11 2.92
C THR A 253 -16.27 -23.65 2.49
N THR A 254 -15.79 -23.24 1.33
CA THR A 254 -14.44 -23.59 0.83
C THR A 254 -13.35 -23.06 1.77
N ILE A 255 -13.44 -21.78 2.19
CA ILE A 255 -12.49 -21.17 3.11
C ILE A 255 -12.51 -21.88 4.47
N VAL A 256 -13.69 -22.16 5.03
CA VAL A 256 -13.83 -22.89 6.29
C VAL A 256 -13.18 -24.27 6.22
N SER A 257 -13.42 -24.98 5.13
CA SER A 257 -12.83 -26.31 4.89
C SER A 257 -11.30 -26.23 4.76
N PHE A 258 -10.80 -25.23 4.04
CA PHE A 258 -9.37 -24.93 3.93
C PHE A 258 -8.74 -24.66 5.30
N LEU A 259 -9.36 -23.79 6.13
CA LEU A 259 -8.84 -23.46 7.46
C LEU A 259 -8.86 -24.67 8.41
N LYS A 260 -9.88 -25.53 8.31
CA LYS A 260 -9.92 -26.80 9.06
C LYS A 260 -8.76 -27.73 8.68
N LYS A 261 -8.42 -27.80 7.38
CA LYS A 261 -7.27 -28.56 6.88
C LYS A 261 -5.96 -27.94 7.39
N ALA A 262 -5.79 -26.63 7.24
CA ALA A 262 -4.62 -25.90 7.71
C ALA A 262 -4.38 -26.10 9.23
N LYS A 263 -5.45 -26.16 10.05
CA LYS A 263 -5.34 -26.45 11.49
C LYS A 263 -4.79 -27.86 11.77
N LYS A 264 -5.08 -28.85 10.91
CA LYS A 264 -4.49 -30.19 11.03
C LYS A 264 -3.02 -30.18 10.59
N GLU A 265 -2.70 -29.51 9.49
CA GLU A 265 -1.35 -29.38 8.96
C GLU A 265 -0.43 -28.64 9.95
N PHE A 266 -0.93 -27.64 10.68
CA PHE A 266 -0.19 -26.89 11.70
C PHE A 266 0.44 -27.82 12.76
N LYS A 267 -0.25 -28.89 13.15
CA LYS A 267 0.23 -29.84 14.15
C LYS A 267 1.41 -30.70 13.65
N LEU A 268 1.59 -30.79 12.34
CA LEU A 268 2.61 -31.58 11.68
C LEU A 268 3.72 -30.72 11.06
N ALA A 269 3.54 -29.40 11.08
CA ALA A 269 4.49 -28.46 10.50
C ALA A 269 5.78 -28.37 11.34
N PRO A 270 6.92 -28.06 10.70
CA PRO A 270 8.20 -27.85 11.37
C PRO A 270 8.11 -26.78 12.45
N THR A 271 8.86 -26.94 13.53
CA THR A 271 8.80 -26.06 14.71
C THR A 271 9.18 -24.61 14.39
N ASP A 272 10.11 -24.40 13.47
CA ASP A 272 10.53 -23.07 13.01
C ASP A 272 9.43 -22.35 12.24
N GLU A 273 8.57 -23.05 11.50
CA GLU A 273 7.43 -22.46 10.77
C GLU A 273 6.27 -22.08 11.70
N ILE A 274 6.08 -22.80 12.80
CA ILE A 274 4.96 -22.56 13.75
C ILE A 274 5.35 -21.68 14.93
N SER A 275 6.65 -21.40 15.09
CA SER A 275 7.16 -20.58 16.18
C SER A 275 6.85 -19.08 15.96
N PHE A 276 6.65 -18.36 17.04
CA PHE A 276 6.54 -16.90 17.03
C PHE A 276 7.90 -16.28 16.81
N ASN A 277 8.05 -15.51 15.73
CA ASN A 277 9.27 -14.75 15.49
C ASN A 277 9.26 -13.49 16.35
N LYS A 278 10.29 -13.32 17.17
CA LYS A 278 10.49 -12.15 18.00
C LYS A 278 11.91 -11.62 17.83
N ARG A 279 12.04 -10.38 17.40
CA ARG A 279 13.34 -9.73 17.28
C ARG A 279 13.96 -9.57 18.67
N THR A 280 15.21 -9.96 18.81
CA THR A 280 16.02 -9.74 20.00
C THR A 280 17.20 -8.85 19.62
N ASN A 281 17.34 -7.70 20.29
CA ASN A 281 18.49 -6.81 20.10
C ASN A 281 19.65 -7.33 20.95
N ASN A 282 20.87 -7.16 20.44
CA ASN A 282 22.12 -7.56 21.11
C ASN A 282 22.09 -9.05 21.52
N LEU A 283 21.74 -9.93 20.57
CA LEU A 283 21.65 -11.38 20.81
C LEU A 283 22.97 -11.95 21.29
N GLU A 284 24.11 -11.37 20.87
CA GLU A 284 25.46 -11.73 21.27
C GLU A 284 25.68 -11.68 22.80
N LYS A 285 24.92 -10.92 23.53
CA LYS A 285 24.97 -10.89 25.01
C LYS A 285 24.49 -12.16 25.69
N TYR A 286 23.79 -12.99 24.94
CA TYR A 286 23.16 -14.24 25.45
C TYR A 286 23.81 -15.48 24.84
N ILE A 287 24.79 -15.32 23.94
CA ILE A 287 25.52 -16.40 23.28
C ILE A 287 26.94 -16.41 23.82
N VAL A 288 27.34 -17.54 24.38
CA VAL A 288 28.71 -17.80 24.85
C VAL A 288 29.24 -19.02 24.11
N ASP A 289 30.40 -18.90 23.44
CA ASP A 289 31.10 -20.00 22.73
C ASP A 289 30.18 -20.83 21.78
N ASP A 290 29.43 -20.15 20.91
CA ASP A 290 28.45 -20.73 19.98
C ASP A 290 27.32 -21.55 20.65
N HIS A 291 27.23 -21.54 21.97
CA HIS A 291 26.14 -22.10 22.75
C HIS A 291 25.35 -21.00 23.45
N VAL A 292 24.03 -21.14 23.48
CA VAL A 292 23.19 -20.28 24.31
C VAL A 292 23.34 -20.79 25.75
N GLU A 293 24.33 -20.25 26.47
CA GLU A 293 24.44 -20.48 27.89
C GLU A 293 23.40 -19.66 28.65
N PHE A 294 22.60 -20.33 29.46
CA PHE A 294 21.75 -19.67 30.41
C PHE A 294 22.60 -19.15 31.56
N GLN A 295 23.16 -17.94 31.44
CA GLN A 295 23.79 -17.31 32.59
C GLN A 295 22.71 -17.09 33.67
N TYR A 296 22.79 -17.83 34.74
CA TYR A 296 21.97 -17.66 35.92
C TYR A 296 22.16 -16.22 36.43
N GLY A 297 21.06 -15.42 36.38
CA GLY A 297 21.07 -14.04 36.85
C GLY A 297 20.82 -12.97 35.79
N LEU A 298 21.06 -13.21 34.51
CA LEU A 298 20.63 -12.30 33.44
C LEU A 298 19.16 -12.51 33.12
N LYS A 299 18.41 -11.41 32.99
CA LYS A 299 17.02 -11.43 32.48
C LYS A 299 17.02 -11.74 30.98
N CYS A 300 17.30 -13.01 30.66
CA CYS A 300 17.28 -13.48 29.28
C CYS A 300 15.82 -13.47 28.74
N PRO A 301 15.57 -12.90 27.56
CA PRO A 301 14.23 -12.90 26.94
C PRO A 301 13.69 -14.32 26.79
N PRO A 302 12.38 -14.55 27.02
CA PRO A 302 11.78 -15.90 26.95
C PRO A 302 11.97 -16.59 25.59
N ASN A 303 11.99 -15.83 24.49
CA ASN A 303 12.23 -16.37 23.16
C ASN A 303 13.67 -16.88 22.96
N VAL A 304 14.66 -16.23 23.57
CA VAL A 304 16.07 -16.68 23.54
C VAL A 304 16.21 -17.95 24.36
N LYS A 305 15.58 -18.02 25.55
CA LYS A 305 15.55 -19.22 26.38
C LYS A 305 14.92 -20.41 25.63
N ALA A 306 13.78 -20.19 24.99
CA ALA A 306 13.10 -21.22 24.23
C ALA A 306 13.94 -21.72 23.05
N ALA A 307 14.60 -20.82 22.30
CA ALA A 307 15.48 -21.19 21.20
C ALA A 307 16.72 -21.98 21.70
N GLY A 308 17.34 -21.53 22.78
CA GLY A 308 18.47 -22.24 23.39
C GLY A 308 18.09 -23.65 23.87
N PHE A 309 16.93 -23.78 24.53
CA PHE A 309 16.42 -25.08 24.96
C PHE A 309 16.08 -26.00 23.78
N TYR A 310 15.48 -25.47 22.73
CA TYR A 310 15.19 -26.22 21.52
C TYR A 310 16.48 -26.74 20.87
N ASN A 311 17.49 -25.88 20.69
CA ASN A 311 18.77 -26.27 20.14
C ASN A 311 19.47 -27.35 21.01
N TYR A 312 19.40 -27.21 22.32
CA TYR A 312 19.93 -28.23 23.23
C TYR A 312 19.25 -29.61 23.04
N LEU A 313 17.91 -29.63 22.92
CA LEU A 313 17.17 -30.86 22.67
C LEU A 313 17.52 -31.48 21.33
N MET A 314 17.66 -30.67 20.26
CA MET A 314 17.98 -31.13 18.91
C MET A 314 19.40 -31.69 18.84
N ASN A 315 20.37 -31.07 19.55
CA ASN A 315 21.75 -31.53 19.58
C ASN A 315 21.92 -32.81 20.39
N ASN A 316 21.10 -33.04 21.42
CA ASN A 316 21.16 -34.21 22.30
C ASN A 316 20.22 -35.36 21.88
N ASN A 317 19.24 -35.11 21.00
CA ASN A 317 18.33 -36.09 20.41
C ASN A 317 18.17 -35.81 18.91
N PRO A 318 19.17 -36.16 18.08
CA PRO A 318 19.09 -35.94 16.63
C PRO A 318 18.17 -36.98 15.96
N LYS A 319 16.86 -36.88 16.15
CA LYS A 319 15.85 -37.62 15.38
C LYS A 319 14.88 -36.69 14.71
#